data_cfef0596d3af1275316b18b82cd0182b
#
_entry.id   cfef0596d3af1275316b18b82cd0182b
#
_cell.length_a   1.000
_cell.length_b   1.000
_cell.length_c   1.000
_cell.angle_alpha   90.00
_cell.angle_beta   90.00
_cell.angle_gamma   90.00
#
_symmetry.space_group_name_H-M   'P 1'
#
loop_
_entity.id
_entity.type
_entity.pdbx_description
1 polymer ?
#
loop_
_entity_poly.entity_id
_entity_poly.type
_entity_poly.pdbx_seq_one_letter_code
_entity_poly.pdbx_strand_id
1 'polypeptide(L)' 'MQLVDRALNALDILSRNMDGMSVTELANQLEIPASSTHRVLASLKGNDLVVQDKHTKKYH' A
#
# COMPACT_ATOMS: atom_id res chain seq x y z
N MET A 1 -7.88 -3.67 13.91
CA MET A 1 -7.40 -4.36 12.70
C MET A 1 -5.97 -4.82 12.89
N GLN A 2 -5.71 -6.07 12.58
CA GLN A 2 -4.37 -6.64 12.71
C GLN A 2 -3.48 -6.21 11.55
N LEU A 3 -2.15 -6.22 11.78
CA LEU A 3 -1.18 -5.85 10.75
C LEU A 3 -1.30 -6.73 9.50
N VAL A 4 -1.50 -8.03 9.70
CA VAL A 4 -1.65 -8.98 8.59
C VAL A 4 -2.88 -8.63 7.75
N ASP A 5 -3.98 -8.30 8.39
CA ASP A 5 -5.20 -7.90 7.68
C ASP A 5 -5.00 -6.63 6.87
N ARG A 6 -4.27 -5.66 7.43
CA ARG A 6 -3.95 -4.42 6.72
C ARG A 6 -3.11 -4.69 5.48
N ALA A 7 -2.13 -5.58 5.60
CA ALA A 7 -1.26 -5.93 4.48
C ALA A 7 -2.05 -6.64 3.37
N LEU A 8 -2.90 -7.59 3.74
CA LEU A 8 -3.72 -8.31 2.77
C LEU A 8 -4.72 -7.38 2.09
N ASN A 9 -5.35 -6.48 2.86
CA ASN A 9 -6.27 -5.50 2.30
C ASN A 9 -5.56 -4.54 1.35
N ALA A 10 -4.34 -4.12 1.69
CA ALA A 10 -3.53 -3.27 0.82
C ALA A 10 -3.23 -3.95 -0.51
N LEU A 11 -2.84 -5.21 -0.47
CA LEU A 11 -2.58 -5.99 -1.69
C LEU A 11 -3.84 -6.11 -2.55
N ASP A 12 -4.98 -6.39 -1.91
CA ASP A 12 -6.25 -6.49 -2.62
C ASP A 12 -6.61 -5.18 -3.32
N ILE A 13 -6.50 -4.06 -2.60
CA ILE A 13 -6.80 -2.74 -3.16
C ILE A 13 -5.86 -2.43 -4.31
N LEU A 14 -4.56 -2.65 -4.13
CA LEU A 14 -3.58 -2.38 -5.17
C LEU A 14 -3.81 -3.23 -6.41
N SER A 15 -4.26 -4.48 -6.24
CA SER A 15 -4.55 -5.36 -7.37
C SER A 15 -5.69 -4.84 -8.24
N ARG A 16 -6.58 -4.04 -7.68
CA ARG A 16 -7.72 -3.45 -8.39
C ARG A 16 -7.40 -2.09 -9.02
N ASN A 17 -6.23 -1.52 -8.71
CA ASN A 17 -5.82 -0.20 -9.17
C ASN A 17 -4.53 -0.34 -9.97
N MET A 18 -4.65 -0.72 -11.22
CA MET A 18 -3.52 -1.08 -12.08
C MET A 18 -2.54 0.07 -12.33
N ASP A 19 -3.02 1.32 -12.21
CA ASP A 19 -2.17 2.49 -12.36
C ASP A 19 -1.38 2.82 -11.10
N GLY A 20 -1.59 2.03 -10.05
CA GLY A 20 -0.94 2.25 -8.78
C GLY A 20 -1.65 3.28 -7.91
N MET A 21 -1.22 3.38 -6.66
CA MET A 21 -1.81 4.30 -5.70
C MET A 21 -0.72 4.98 -4.87
N SER A 22 -0.97 6.24 -4.51
CA SER A 22 -0.12 6.94 -3.55
C SER A 22 -0.39 6.42 -2.14
N VAL A 23 0.52 6.73 -1.20
CA VAL A 23 0.32 6.38 0.20
C VAL A 23 -0.98 7.01 0.72
N THR A 24 -1.23 8.28 0.37
CA THR A 24 -2.44 8.98 0.83
C THR A 24 -3.71 8.31 0.32
N GLU A 25 -3.74 7.96 -0.95
CA GLU A 25 -4.89 7.27 -1.54
C GLU A 25 -5.14 5.93 -0.85
N LEU A 26 -4.08 5.16 -0.66
CA LEU A 26 -4.21 3.85 0.00
C LEU A 26 -4.61 3.99 1.46
N ALA A 27 -4.06 4.98 2.17
CA ALA A 27 -4.42 5.24 3.57
C ALA A 27 -5.90 5.56 3.70
N ASN A 28 -6.45 6.35 2.78
CA ASN A 28 -7.88 6.67 2.76
C ASN A 28 -8.72 5.41 2.54
N GLN A 29 -8.31 4.54 1.63
CA GLN A 29 -9.02 3.29 1.36
C GLN A 29 -8.98 2.34 2.56
N LEU A 30 -7.84 2.28 3.24
CA LEU A 30 -7.67 1.42 4.41
C LEU A 30 -8.25 2.04 5.68
N GLU A 31 -8.57 3.33 5.66
CA GLU A 31 -9.08 4.08 6.81
C GLU A 31 -8.11 4.04 7.99
N ILE A 32 -6.80 4.18 7.70
CA ILE A 32 -5.73 4.23 8.68
C ILE A 32 -4.83 5.42 8.38
N PRO A 33 -4.02 5.86 9.38
CA PRO A 33 -3.08 6.95 9.16
C PRO A 33 -2.05 6.64 8.07
N ALA A 34 -1.56 7.67 7.39
CA ALA A 34 -0.53 7.53 6.37
C ALA A 34 0.75 6.88 6.93
N SER A 35 1.11 7.20 8.18
CA SER A 35 2.28 6.60 8.81
C SER A 35 2.17 5.08 8.93
N SER A 36 0.99 4.59 9.30
CA SER A 36 0.73 3.14 9.37
C SER A 36 0.75 2.52 7.98
N THR A 37 0.21 3.23 6.99
CA THR A 37 0.20 2.78 5.60
C THR A 37 1.62 2.66 5.04
N HIS A 38 2.48 3.64 5.37
CA HIS A 38 3.90 3.57 5.00
C HIS A 38 4.57 2.29 5.52
N ARG A 39 4.29 1.92 6.77
CA ARG A 39 4.85 0.71 7.36
C ARG A 39 4.37 -0.55 6.65
N VAL A 40 3.09 -0.59 6.33
CA VAL A 40 2.51 -1.71 5.58
C VAL A 40 3.18 -1.84 4.22
N LEU A 41 3.27 -0.73 3.49
CA LEU A 41 3.87 -0.71 2.16
C LEU A 41 5.37 -1.06 2.20
N ALA A 42 6.09 -0.57 3.22
CA ALA A 42 7.50 -0.90 3.38
C ALA A 42 7.70 -2.40 3.58
N SER A 43 6.83 -3.04 4.36
CA SER A 43 6.88 -4.48 4.59
C SER A 43 6.58 -5.25 3.31
N LEU A 44 5.55 -4.84 2.56
CA LEU A 44 5.20 -5.48 1.30
C LEU A 44 6.31 -5.33 0.26
N LYS A 45 6.88 -4.14 0.18
CA LYS A 45 7.99 -3.86 -0.74
C LYS A 45 9.22 -4.68 -0.36
N GLY A 46 9.52 -4.77 0.92
CA GLY A 46 10.65 -5.56 1.42
C GLY A 46 10.51 -7.05 1.11
N ASN A 47 9.29 -7.54 0.92
CA ASN A 47 9.02 -8.92 0.56
C ASN A 47 8.73 -9.08 -0.95
N ASP A 48 9.05 -8.08 -1.74
CA ASP A 48 8.89 -8.10 -3.20
C ASP A 48 7.44 -8.28 -3.67
N LEU A 49 6.48 -7.93 -2.82
CA LEU A 49 5.06 -8.04 -3.17
C LEU A 49 4.51 -6.78 -3.84
N VAL A 50 5.16 -5.65 -3.65
CA VAL A 50 4.82 -4.40 -4.32
C VAL A 50 6.08 -3.66 -4.72
N VAL A 51 5.96 -2.77 -5.70
CA VAL A 51 7.04 -1.88 -6.12
C VAL A 51 6.54 -0.44 -6.09
N GLN A 52 7.45 0.50 -5.98
CA GLN A 52 7.13 1.93 -6.01
C GLN A 52 7.74 2.54 -7.26
N ASP A 53 6.91 3.28 -8.02
CA ASP A 53 7.38 4.03 -9.18
C ASP A 53 8.23 5.20 -8.72
N LYS A 54 9.41 5.36 -9.32
CA LYS A 54 10.36 6.40 -8.92
C LYS A 54 9.89 7.81 -9.25
N HIS A 55 9.09 7.95 -10.30
CA HIS A 55 8.62 9.26 -10.76
C HIS A 55 7.35 9.68 -10.06
N THR A 56 6.35 8.81 -10.02
CA THR A 56 5.04 9.13 -9.46
C THR A 56 4.96 8.88 -7.96
N LYS A 57 5.87 8.05 -7.43
CA LYS A 57 5.86 7.57 -6.05
C LYS A 57 4.68 6.67 -5.72
N LYS A 58 3.90 6.30 -6.72
CA LYS A 58 2.78 5.36 -6.53
C LYS A 58 3.29 3.94 -6.36
N TYR A 59 2.55 3.16 -5.58
CA TYR A 59 2.83 1.74 -5.34
C TYR A 59 1.92 0.87 -6.21
N HIS A 60 2.44 -0.24 -6.64
CA HIS A 60 1.64 -1.19 -7.43
C HIS A 60 2.16 -2.63 -7.32
#